data_97a5c4e09147160855584738fcf9f4c9
#
_entry.id   97a5c4e09147160855584738fcf9f4c9
#
_cell.length_a   1.000
_cell.length_b   1.000
_cell.length_c   1.000
_cell.angle_alpha   90.00
_cell.angle_beta   90.00
_cell.angle_gamma   90.00
#
_symmetry.space_group_name_H-M   'P 1'
#
loop_
_entity.id
_entity.type
_entity.pdbx_description
1 polymer ?
#
loop_
_entity_poly.entity_id
_entity_poly.type
_entity_poly.pdbx_seq_one_letter_code
_entity_poly.pdbx_strand_id
1 'polypeptide(L)'
;SKKMIEAGACAIQIENQVSDEKQCGHQDGKVTVPHEDFLAKVRAVRYAFLELGVEDGVIVCRTDSLGAGLTKQIAYSSEPGDLGDQYNAYLDCEEVTDGTVRDGDVIIAREGKLLRPKRLPSNLYQFRPGTGADRCVLDCITALENGADLLWIETEKPHIEQIAGMMDRIRDAVPNAKLVYNNSPSFNWTLNFRQQVYDAWKEEGRDVSAYDRARLMAQSYDASDLATEADLRIRSFQRDASKRAGIFHHLITLPTYHTAALSTDNLSKRYFGEEGMLGYVQNVQREEIRQGIACVKHQNMAGSDIGDDHKEYFAGEAALKAGGAHNTMGQFG
;
A
#
# COMPACT_ATOMS: atom_id res chain seq x y z
N SER A 1 12.64 5.46 14.12
CA SER A 1 12.82 3.99 14.07
C SER A 1 13.18 3.41 15.43
N LYS A 2 14.21 3.93 16.12
CA LYS A 2 14.75 3.37 17.38
C LYS A 2 13.67 3.12 18.45
N LYS A 3 12.84 4.14 18.77
CA LYS A 3 11.74 3.98 19.74
C LYS A 3 10.70 2.92 19.35
N MET A 4 10.47 2.70 18.06
CA MET A 4 9.56 1.66 17.59
C MET A 4 10.15 0.27 17.80
N ILE A 5 11.45 0.12 17.53
CA ILE A 5 12.19 -1.14 17.74
C ILE A 5 12.24 -1.45 19.25
N GLU A 6 12.55 -0.49 20.10
CA GLU A 6 12.52 -0.62 21.57
C GLU A 6 11.12 -1.04 22.07
N ALA A 7 10.05 -0.61 21.40
CA ALA A 7 8.68 -1.02 21.68
C ALA A 7 8.29 -2.39 21.08
N GLY A 8 9.22 -3.11 20.44
CA GLY A 8 9.01 -4.46 19.91
C GLY A 8 8.70 -4.55 18.41
N ALA A 9 8.85 -3.46 17.64
CA ALA A 9 8.69 -3.55 16.20
C ALA A 9 9.84 -4.36 15.58
N CYS A 10 9.50 -5.48 14.93
CA CYS A 10 10.45 -6.36 14.24
C CYS A 10 10.56 -6.05 12.73
N ALA A 11 9.66 -5.24 12.19
CA ALA A 11 9.70 -4.77 10.81
C ALA A 11 9.34 -3.29 10.73
N ILE A 12 10.02 -2.55 9.87
CA ILE A 12 9.78 -1.13 9.62
C ILE A 12 9.64 -0.90 8.12
N GLN A 13 8.54 -0.28 7.72
CA GLN A 13 8.36 0.21 6.36
C GLN A 13 8.76 1.67 6.29
N ILE A 14 9.50 2.04 5.23
CA ILE A 14 9.92 3.41 4.96
C ILE A 14 9.73 3.74 3.48
N GLU A 15 9.42 5.00 3.18
CA GLU A 15 9.12 5.43 1.82
C GLU A 15 9.88 6.71 1.42
N ASN A 16 9.89 7.00 0.10
CA ASN A 16 10.59 8.12 -0.48
C ASN A 16 9.76 9.41 -0.65
N GLN A 17 8.50 9.44 -0.17
CA GLN A 17 7.74 10.70 -0.18
C GLN A 17 8.25 11.70 0.87
N VAL A 18 8.07 12.98 0.58
CA VAL A 18 8.29 14.09 1.52
C VAL A 18 7.22 14.02 2.62
N SER A 19 7.63 14.10 3.89
CA SER A 19 6.74 13.83 5.04
C SER A 19 5.61 14.83 5.20
N ASP A 20 5.88 16.12 5.00
CA ASP A 20 4.93 17.22 5.16
C ASP A 20 3.98 17.38 3.95
N GLU A 21 4.27 16.70 2.85
CA GLU A 21 3.44 16.66 1.64
C GLU A 21 3.01 15.23 1.27
N LYS A 22 3.00 14.35 2.27
CA LYS A 22 2.63 12.95 2.10
C LYS A 22 1.20 12.79 1.60
N GLN A 23 1.05 12.07 0.49
CA GLN A 23 -0.24 11.74 -0.10
C GLN A 23 -0.45 10.23 -0.19
N CYS A 24 -1.71 9.81 -0.35
CA CYS A 24 -2.03 8.43 -0.68
C CYS A 24 -1.34 8.02 -1.99
N GLY A 25 -0.85 6.79 -2.05
CA GLY A 25 -0.12 6.26 -3.20
C GLY A 25 -0.88 6.33 -4.53
N HIS A 26 -2.21 6.45 -4.48
CA HIS A 26 -3.08 6.53 -5.65
C HIS A 26 -3.49 7.96 -6.04
N GLN A 27 -3.02 8.97 -5.32
CA GLN A 27 -3.28 10.37 -5.63
C GLN A 27 -2.19 10.94 -6.55
N ASP A 28 -2.60 11.89 -7.38
CA ASP A 28 -1.69 12.71 -8.16
C ASP A 28 -0.96 13.72 -7.29
N GLY A 29 0.15 14.27 -7.81
CA GLY A 29 0.90 15.32 -7.14
C GLY A 29 1.80 14.84 -5.99
N LYS A 30 2.14 13.56 -5.95
CA LYS A 30 3.14 13.03 -5.00
C LYS A 30 4.50 13.67 -5.20
N VAL A 31 5.15 13.98 -4.08
CA VAL A 31 6.46 14.66 -4.02
C VAL A 31 7.48 13.75 -3.37
N THR A 32 8.58 13.46 -4.05
CA THR A 32 9.67 12.65 -3.50
C THR A 32 10.77 13.51 -2.87
N VAL A 33 11.48 12.94 -1.91
CA VAL A 33 12.78 13.47 -1.45
C VAL A 33 13.87 13.17 -2.49
N PRO A 34 15.03 13.82 -2.45
CA PRO A 34 16.20 13.40 -3.22
C PRO A 34 16.53 11.92 -2.98
N HIS A 35 17.09 11.26 -4.00
CA HIS A 35 17.38 9.82 -3.93
C HIS A 35 18.32 9.47 -2.77
N GLU A 36 19.40 10.25 -2.58
CA GLU A 36 20.33 10.04 -1.46
C GLU A 36 19.70 10.22 -0.08
N ASP A 37 18.73 11.14 0.06
CA ASP A 37 17.97 11.29 1.30
C ASP A 37 17.11 10.06 1.59
N PHE A 38 16.53 9.47 0.57
CA PHE A 38 15.81 8.19 0.71
C PHE A 38 16.74 7.08 1.17
N LEU A 39 17.91 6.91 0.53
CA LEU A 39 18.90 5.91 0.93
C LEU A 39 19.46 6.17 2.34
N ALA A 40 19.66 7.43 2.72
CA ALA A 40 20.06 7.80 4.08
C ALA A 40 19.04 7.35 5.12
N LYS A 41 17.74 7.47 4.82
CA LYS A 41 16.67 6.94 5.69
C LYS A 41 16.75 5.42 5.83
N VAL A 42 16.99 4.68 4.75
CA VAL A 42 17.16 3.21 4.76
C VAL A 42 18.33 2.82 5.66
N ARG A 43 19.50 3.42 5.43
CA ARG A 43 20.71 3.20 6.25
C ARG A 43 20.48 3.51 7.73
N ALA A 44 19.77 4.61 8.04
CA ALA A 44 19.46 5.00 9.42
C ALA A 44 18.53 3.98 10.12
N VAL A 45 17.60 3.37 9.41
CA VAL A 45 16.75 2.30 9.97
C VAL A 45 17.57 1.04 10.22
N ARG A 46 18.42 0.63 9.27
CA ARG A 46 19.30 -0.53 9.44
C ARG A 46 20.26 -0.33 10.63
N TYR A 47 20.85 0.87 10.73
CA TYR A 47 21.70 1.21 11.85
C TYR A 47 20.97 1.12 13.19
N ALA A 48 19.71 1.59 13.26
CA ALA A 48 18.92 1.51 14.48
C ALA A 48 18.65 0.05 14.94
N PHE A 49 18.40 -0.86 14.00
CA PHE A 49 18.28 -2.29 14.30
C PHE A 49 19.60 -2.86 14.84
N LEU A 50 20.72 -2.58 14.18
CA LEU A 50 22.05 -3.05 14.58
C LEU A 50 22.46 -2.50 15.96
N GLU A 51 22.23 -1.21 16.20
CA GLU A 51 22.53 -0.57 17.51
C GLU A 51 21.77 -1.21 18.67
N LEU A 52 20.55 -1.67 18.42
CA LEU A 52 19.71 -2.32 19.44
C LEU A 52 19.89 -3.85 19.50
N GLY A 53 20.81 -4.42 18.72
CA GLY A 53 21.10 -5.86 18.70
C GLY A 53 19.98 -6.69 18.08
N VAL A 54 19.14 -6.09 17.22
CA VAL A 54 18.07 -6.79 16.48
C VAL A 54 18.59 -7.13 15.09
N GLU A 55 19.27 -8.25 14.96
CA GLU A 55 19.93 -8.65 13.71
C GLU A 55 18.97 -9.08 12.61
N ASP A 56 17.80 -9.61 12.98
CA ASP A 56 16.75 -10.12 12.10
C ASP A 56 15.64 -9.09 11.79
N GLY A 57 15.86 -7.82 12.14
CA GLY A 57 14.92 -6.75 11.86
C GLY A 57 14.73 -6.52 10.36
N VAL A 58 13.47 -6.49 9.91
CA VAL A 58 13.10 -6.40 8.50
C VAL A 58 12.84 -4.95 8.08
N ILE A 59 13.43 -4.53 6.96
CA ILE A 59 13.18 -3.21 6.35
C ILE A 59 12.46 -3.39 5.03
N VAL A 60 11.24 -2.83 4.95
CA VAL A 60 10.44 -2.76 3.73
C VAL A 60 10.61 -1.38 3.11
N CYS A 61 11.25 -1.29 1.97
CA CYS A 61 11.42 -0.03 1.25
C CYS A 61 10.32 0.17 0.21
N ARG A 62 9.48 1.18 0.46
CA ARG A 62 8.42 1.60 -0.45
C ARG A 62 8.93 2.71 -1.36
N THR A 63 8.71 2.55 -2.67
CA THR A 63 8.88 3.63 -3.64
C THR A 63 7.53 4.06 -4.21
N ASP A 64 7.31 5.35 -4.24
CA ASP A 64 6.18 6.02 -4.89
C ASP A 64 6.58 6.64 -6.25
N SER A 65 7.81 6.42 -6.69
CA SER A 65 8.38 7.05 -7.90
C SER A 65 7.62 6.73 -9.18
N LEU A 66 6.87 5.61 -9.23
CA LEU A 66 6.06 5.26 -10.40
C LEU A 66 5.05 6.35 -10.75
N GLY A 67 4.32 6.85 -9.74
CA GLY A 67 3.30 7.89 -9.91
C GLY A 67 3.73 9.27 -9.41
N ALA A 68 4.92 9.42 -8.78
CA ALA A 68 5.39 10.71 -8.30
C ALA A 68 6.03 11.52 -9.42
N GLY A 69 5.39 12.64 -9.76
CA GLY A 69 5.86 13.55 -10.80
C GLY A 69 6.71 14.71 -10.29
N LEU A 70 6.85 14.88 -8.96
CA LEU A 70 7.40 16.08 -8.36
C LEU A 70 8.50 15.77 -7.33
N THR A 71 9.43 16.73 -7.16
CA THR A 71 10.35 16.79 -6.02
C THR A 71 10.44 18.20 -5.47
N LYS A 72 10.58 18.31 -4.15
CA LYS A 72 10.65 19.61 -3.46
C LYS A 72 12.07 20.16 -3.43
N GLN A 73 13.03 19.29 -3.45
CA GLN A 73 14.43 19.60 -3.25
C GLN A 73 15.30 18.88 -4.27
N ILE A 74 16.36 19.53 -4.70
CA ILE A 74 17.40 18.98 -5.57
C ILE A 74 18.71 19.01 -4.80
N ALA A 75 19.36 17.87 -4.66
CA ALA A 75 20.75 17.79 -4.24
C ALA A 75 21.65 17.91 -5.48
N TYR A 76 22.73 18.70 -5.40
CA TYR A 76 23.64 18.95 -6.52
C TYR A 76 25.10 18.88 -6.07
N SER A 77 25.98 18.68 -7.04
CA SER A 77 27.43 18.75 -6.88
C SER A 77 28.00 19.99 -7.56
N SER A 78 29.04 20.55 -7.01
CA SER A 78 29.85 21.59 -7.66
C SER A 78 30.86 21.01 -8.66
N GLU A 79 31.04 19.69 -8.66
CA GLU A 79 32.00 19.01 -9.53
C GLU A 79 31.45 18.90 -10.97
N PRO A 80 32.23 19.32 -11.99
CA PRO A 80 31.81 19.23 -13.38
C PRO A 80 31.47 17.79 -13.79
N GLY A 81 30.28 17.59 -14.34
CA GLY A 81 29.82 16.29 -14.83
C GLY A 81 29.21 15.37 -13.77
N ASP A 82 29.23 15.77 -12.50
CA ASP A 82 28.50 15.08 -11.45
C ASP A 82 27.05 15.57 -11.40
N LEU A 83 26.10 14.64 -11.41
CA LEU A 83 24.66 14.95 -11.31
C LEU A 83 24.25 15.45 -9.91
N GLY A 84 25.09 15.20 -8.89
CA GLY A 84 24.75 15.41 -7.48
C GLY A 84 23.83 14.33 -6.95
N ASP A 85 22.61 14.23 -7.49
CA ASP A 85 21.62 13.21 -7.13
C ASP A 85 21.16 12.42 -8.36
N GLN A 86 20.99 11.12 -8.22
CA GLN A 86 20.61 10.26 -9.35
C GLN A 86 19.25 10.59 -9.94
N TYR A 87 18.31 11.15 -9.16
CA TYR A 87 17.03 11.62 -9.69
C TYR A 87 17.17 12.82 -10.62
N ASN A 88 18.25 13.58 -10.51
CA ASN A 88 18.45 14.74 -11.36
C ASN A 88 18.52 14.37 -12.85
N ALA A 89 18.94 13.14 -13.19
CA ALA A 89 18.90 12.63 -14.56
C ALA A 89 17.48 12.57 -15.15
N TYR A 90 16.46 12.58 -14.33
CA TYR A 90 15.05 12.42 -14.75
C TYR A 90 14.25 13.74 -14.71
N LEU A 91 14.85 14.84 -14.24
CA LEU A 91 14.18 16.13 -14.14
C LEU A 91 13.80 16.71 -15.51
N ASP A 92 12.69 17.45 -15.55
CA ASP A 92 12.36 18.32 -16.66
C ASP A 92 13.28 19.56 -16.60
N CYS A 93 13.93 19.87 -17.70
CA CYS A 93 14.96 20.89 -17.77
C CYS A 93 14.79 21.78 -19.00
N GLU A 94 15.36 22.98 -18.93
CA GLU A 94 15.57 23.86 -20.07
C GLU A 94 17.06 23.92 -20.43
N GLU A 95 17.37 24.16 -21.71
CA GLU A 95 18.74 24.31 -22.19
C GLU A 95 19.30 25.68 -21.79
N VAL A 96 20.49 25.70 -21.20
CA VAL A 96 21.21 26.93 -20.89
C VAL A 96 21.97 27.39 -22.13
N THR A 97 21.42 28.34 -22.87
CA THR A 97 21.94 28.80 -24.14
C THR A 97 22.86 30.04 -24.02
N ASP A 98 22.75 30.77 -22.92
CA ASP A 98 23.50 32.02 -22.69
C ASP A 98 24.82 31.80 -21.94
N GLY A 99 25.13 30.58 -21.52
CA GLY A 99 26.34 30.25 -20.76
C GLY A 99 26.37 30.84 -19.34
N THR A 100 25.26 31.45 -18.88
CA THR A 100 25.18 32.14 -17.60
C THR A 100 24.77 31.13 -16.51
N VAL A 101 25.72 30.68 -15.70
CA VAL A 101 25.46 29.97 -14.46
C VAL A 101 25.14 31.03 -13.39
N ARG A 102 23.97 30.90 -12.76
CA ARG A 102 23.56 31.76 -11.63
C ARG A 102 23.84 31.04 -10.31
N ASP A 103 24.19 31.79 -9.27
CA ASP A 103 24.29 31.23 -7.92
C ASP A 103 23.03 30.50 -7.53
N GLY A 104 23.19 29.24 -7.12
CA GLY A 104 22.08 28.33 -6.76
C GLY A 104 21.44 27.58 -7.93
N ASP A 105 21.92 27.74 -9.16
CA ASP A 105 21.50 26.95 -10.29
C ASP A 105 22.11 25.53 -10.21
N VAL A 106 21.26 24.51 -10.38
CA VAL A 106 21.70 23.14 -10.58
C VAL A 106 21.85 22.90 -12.08
N ILE A 107 23.06 22.61 -12.53
CA ILE A 107 23.33 22.38 -13.95
C ILE A 107 23.60 20.90 -14.18
N ILE A 108 22.82 20.31 -15.06
CA ILE A 108 22.93 18.91 -15.47
C ILE A 108 23.48 18.87 -16.89
N ALA A 109 24.58 18.14 -17.12
CA ALA A 109 25.06 17.86 -18.46
C ALA A 109 24.37 16.59 -19.00
N ARG A 110 23.66 16.74 -20.12
CA ARG A 110 22.98 15.62 -20.79
C ARG A 110 23.14 15.76 -22.30
N GLU A 111 23.54 14.68 -22.94
CA GLU A 111 23.74 14.65 -24.40
C GLU A 111 24.62 15.80 -24.91
N GLY A 112 25.64 16.18 -24.13
CA GLY A 112 26.55 17.29 -24.46
C GLY A 112 25.96 18.69 -24.29
N LYS A 113 24.77 18.80 -23.70
CA LYS A 113 24.08 20.07 -23.42
C LYS A 113 24.10 20.37 -21.93
N LEU A 114 24.23 21.63 -21.60
CA LEU A 114 24.01 22.12 -20.24
C LEU A 114 22.50 22.38 -20.05
N LEU A 115 21.92 21.75 -19.04
CA LEU A 115 20.50 21.83 -18.74
C LEU A 115 20.30 22.33 -17.32
N ARG A 116 19.28 23.16 -17.15
CA ARG A 116 18.84 23.68 -15.86
C ARG A 116 17.48 23.11 -15.53
N PRO A 117 17.28 22.49 -14.34
CA PRO A 117 15.97 22.03 -13.92
C PRO A 117 14.96 23.18 -13.86
N LYS A 118 13.79 22.98 -14.45
CA LYS A 118 12.69 23.95 -14.39
C LYS A 118 12.07 23.96 -13.00
N ARG A 119 12.03 25.13 -12.40
CA ARG A 119 11.35 25.35 -11.13
C ARG A 119 9.92 25.82 -11.40
N LEU A 120 8.95 25.12 -10.83
CA LEU A 120 7.54 25.47 -10.94
C LEU A 120 7.19 26.68 -10.04
N PRO A 121 6.08 27.39 -10.31
CA PRO A 121 5.61 28.48 -9.43
C PRO A 121 5.38 28.05 -7.97
N SER A 122 5.08 26.76 -7.75
CA SER A 122 4.94 26.13 -6.42
C SER A 122 6.28 25.90 -5.70
N ASN A 123 7.40 26.32 -6.28
CA ASN A 123 8.76 26.00 -5.83
C ASN A 123 9.15 24.52 -5.88
N LEU A 124 8.37 23.69 -6.56
CA LEU A 124 8.67 22.29 -6.82
C LEU A 124 9.39 22.14 -8.17
N TYR A 125 10.05 21.01 -8.35
CA TYR A 125 10.63 20.58 -9.62
C TYR A 125 9.86 19.40 -10.17
N GLN A 126 9.78 19.28 -11.48
CA GLN A 126 9.03 18.24 -12.15
C GLN A 126 9.97 17.21 -12.77
N PHE A 127 9.61 15.94 -12.64
CA PHE A 127 10.23 14.86 -13.41
C PHE A 127 9.63 14.78 -14.81
N ARG A 128 10.43 14.35 -15.78
CA ARG A 128 9.94 14.12 -17.13
C ARG A 128 8.88 13.02 -17.14
N PRO A 129 7.76 13.19 -17.87
CA PRO A 129 6.76 12.15 -18.03
C PRO A 129 7.36 10.82 -18.52
N GLY A 130 6.85 9.70 -18.06
CA GLY A 130 7.29 8.37 -18.45
C GLY A 130 8.54 7.84 -17.73
N THR A 131 9.18 8.64 -16.86
CA THR A 131 10.39 8.21 -16.13
C THR A 131 10.13 7.50 -14.80
N GLY A 132 8.87 7.34 -14.40
CA GLY A 132 8.49 6.76 -13.10
C GLY A 132 8.99 5.32 -12.91
N ALA A 133 8.85 4.47 -13.92
CA ALA A 133 9.29 3.08 -13.85
C ALA A 133 10.81 2.96 -13.71
N ASP A 134 11.58 3.80 -14.40
CA ASP A 134 13.05 3.81 -14.29
C ASP A 134 13.51 4.25 -12.91
N ARG A 135 12.87 5.28 -12.34
CA ARG A 135 13.14 5.71 -10.97
C ARG A 135 12.74 4.66 -9.94
N CYS A 136 11.60 3.97 -10.13
CA CYS A 136 11.22 2.84 -9.27
C CYS A 136 12.28 1.73 -9.27
N VAL A 137 12.77 1.34 -10.43
CA VAL A 137 13.80 0.30 -10.55
C VAL A 137 15.10 0.75 -9.88
N LEU A 138 15.51 2.00 -10.08
CA LEU A 138 16.65 2.61 -9.39
C LEU A 138 16.48 2.55 -7.87
N ASP A 139 15.35 3.01 -7.35
CA ASP A 139 15.05 3.02 -5.91
C ASP A 139 15.14 1.61 -5.32
N CYS A 140 14.55 0.64 -6.00
CA CYS A 140 14.52 -0.74 -5.54
C CYS A 140 15.91 -1.38 -5.46
N ILE A 141 16.71 -1.24 -6.52
CA ILE A 141 18.07 -1.80 -6.57
C ILE A 141 18.92 -1.17 -5.47
N THR A 142 18.98 0.15 -5.44
CA THR A 142 19.83 0.87 -4.49
C THR A 142 19.35 0.73 -3.04
N ALA A 143 18.04 0.61 -2.79
CA ALA A 143 17.53 0.33 -1.45
C ALA A 143 18.01 -1.02 -0.92
N LEU A 144 17.97 -2.09 -1.76
CA LEU A 144 18.50 -3.40 -1.39
C LEU A 144 20.02 -3.35 -1.11
N GLU A 145 20.78 -2.64 -1.93
CA GLU A 145 22.23 -2.42 -1.72
C GLU A 145 22.53 -1.64 -0.44
N ASN A 146 21.59 -0.83 0.04
CA ASN A 146 21.72 0.00 1.24
C ASN A 146 21.03 -0.59 2.50
N GLY A 147 20.66 -1.87 2.45
CA GLY A 147 20.22 -2.61 3.62
C GLY A 147 18.71 -2.83 3.75
N ALA A 148 17.93 -2.60 2.69
CA ALA A 148 16.54 -3.06 2.63
C ALA A 148 16.49 -4.59 2.47
N ASP A 149 15.45 -5.21 3.00
CA ASP A 149 15.19 -6.65 2.87
C ASP A 149 14.10 -6.96 1.86
N LEU A 150 13.08 -6.10 1.82
CA LEU A 150 11.91 -6.23 0.97
C LEU A 150 11.60 -4.90 0.28
N LEU A 151 11.02 -5.01 -0.90
CA LEU A 151 10.59 -3.88 -1.71
C LEU A 151 9.08 -3.72 -1.65
N TRP A 152 8.59 -2.50 -1.85
CA TRP A 152 7.19 -2.19 -2.08
C TRP A 152 7.10 -1.13 -3.18
N ILE A 153 6.64 -1.52 -4.35
CA ILE A 153 6.36 -0.59 -5.45
C ILE A 153 4.89 -0.18 -5.34
N GLU A 154 4.64 1.09 -5.09
CA GLU A 154 3.27 1.61 -5.10
C GLU A 154 2.81 1.81 -6.53
N THR A 155 1.72 1.10 -6.90
CA THR A 155 1.13 1.15 -8.23
C THR A 155 -0.22 1.87 -8.22
N GLU A 156 -0.66 2.37 -9.37
CA GLU A 156 -1.96 3.02 -9.53
C GLU A 156 -3.08 2.01 -9.83
N LYS A 157 -2.70 0.84 -10.33
CA LYS A 157 -3.63 -0.20 -10.80
C LYS A 157 -3.07 -1.59 -10.49
N PRO A 158 -3.93 -2.60 -10.26
CA PRO A 158 -3.52 -3.97 -10.07
C PRO A 158 -3.22 -4.65 -11.42
N HIS A 159 -2.05 -4.33 -12.02
CA HIS A 159 -1.66 -4.85 -13.33
C HIS A 159 -0.40 -5.71 -13.21
N ILE A 160 -0.57 -7.05 -13.30
CA ILE A 160 0.51 -8.01 -13.02
C ILE A 160 1.72 -7.80 -13.91
N GLU A 161 1.55 -7.63 -15.23
CA GLU A 161 2.67 -7.50 -16.16
C GLU A 161 3.46 -6.19 -15.97
N GLN A 162 2.81 -5.10 -15.55
CA GLN A 162 3.51 -3.87 -15.19
C GLN A 162 4.44 -4.10 -14.00
N ILE A 163 3.93 -4.75 -12.95
CA ILE A 163 4.72 -5.07 -11.75
C ILE A 163 5.85 -6.02 -12.10
N ALA A 164 5.54 -7.06 -12.87
CA ALA A 164 6.50 -8.08 -13.29
C ALA A 164 7.63 -7.50 -14.14
N GLY A 165 7.31 -6.63 -15.09
CA GLY A 165 8.33 -6.00 -15.93
C GLY A 165 9.33 -5.14 -15.15
N MET A 166 8.88 -4.45 -14.08
CA MET A 166 9.81 -3.77 -13.17
C MET A 166 10.62 -4.77 -12.34
N MET A 167 9.99 -5.83 -11.82
CA MET A 167 10.67 -6.85 -11.02
C MET A 167 11.67 -7.65 -11.84
N ASP A 168 11.43 -7.91 -13.11
CA ASP A 168 12.39 -8.56 -14.01
C ASP A 168 13.67 -7.72 -14.10
N ARG A 169 13.55 -6.41 -14.35
CA ARG A 169 14.68 -5.46 -14.37
C ARG A 169 15.44 -5.38 -13.04
N ILE A 170 14.71 -5.41 -11.92
CA ILE A 170 15.33 -5.38 -10.59
C ILE A 170 16.10 -6.67 -10.33
N ARG A 171 15.57 -7.82 -10.75
CA ARG A 171 16.20 -9.12 -10.57
C ARG A 171 17.39 -9.36 -11.47
N ASP A 172 17.49 -8.68 -12.59
CA ASP A 172 18.69 -8.69 -13.41
C ASP A 172 19.90 -8.16 -12.62
N ALA A 173 19.69 -7.20 -11.71
CA ALA A 173 20.72 -6.66 -10.82
C ALA A 173 20.78 -7.39 -9.46
N VAL A 174 19.64 -7.71 -8.87
CA VAL A 174 19.50 -8.35 -7.55
C VAL A 174 18.60 -9.59 -7.66
N PRO A 175 19.13 -10.77 -8.00
CA PRO A 175 18.35 -11.96 -8.37
C PRO A 175 17.33 -12.42 -7.32
N ASN A 176 17.61 -12.21 -6.03
CA ASN A 176 16.76 -12.63 -4.91
C ASN A 176 15.78 -11.55 -4.42
N ALA A 177 15.61 -10.47 -5.17
CA ALA A 177 14.71 -9.40 -4.80
C ALA A 177 13.26 -9.90 -4.59
N LYS A 178 12.67 -9.52 -3.46
CA LYS A 178 11.32 -9.89 -3.04
C LYS A 178 10.46 -8.66 -2.90
N LEU A 179 9.20 -8.78 -3.31
CA LEU A 179 8.23 -7.69 -3.32
C LEU A 179 7.14 -7.91 -2.27
N VAL A 180 6.81 -6.86 -1.53
CA VAL A 180 5.56 -6.70 -0.78
C VAL A 180 4.59 -5.94 -1.69
N TYR A 181 3.34 -6.33 -1.74
CA TYR A 181 2.34 -5.68 -2.58
C TYR A 181 1.08 -5.31 -1.82
N ASN A 182 0.62 -4.10 -2.04
CA ASN A 182 -0.63 -3.59 -1.48
C ASN A 182 -1.80 -3.90 -2.43
N ASN A 183 -2.66 -4.85 -2.04
CA ASN A 183 -3.96 -5.06 -2.67
C ASN A 183 -4.92 -3.95 -2.22
N SER A 184 -4.68 -2.74 -2.68
CA SER A 184 -5.33 -1.55 -2.15
C SER A 184 -6.85 -1.55 -2.34
N PRO A 185 -7.64 -1.23 -1.29
CA PRO A 185 -9.06 -0.96 -1.44
C PRO A 185 -9.37 0.31 -2.25
N SER A 186 -8.37 1.16 -2.48
CA SER A 186 -8.51 2.35 -3.36
C SER A 186 -8.56 1.99 -4.84
N PHE A 187 -8.15 0.78 -5.22
CA PHE A 187 -8.37 0.31 -6.59
C PHE A 187 -9.86 0.01 -6.80
N ASN A 188 -10.41 0.46 -7.91
CA ASN A 188 -11.65 -0.10 -8.38
C ASN A 188 -11.36 -1.46 -9.05
N TRP A 189 -11.29 -2.52 -8.24
CA TRP A 189 -10.94 -3.86 -8.69
C TRP A 189 -11.83 -4.34 -9.84
N THR A 190 -13.15 -4.19 -9.70
CA THR A 190 -14.10 -4.59 -10.72
C THR A 190 -13.85 -3.88 -12.05
N LEU A 191 -13.72 -2.54 -12.03
CA LEU A 191 -13.48 -1.76 -13.24
C LEU A 191 -12.15 -2.13 -13.90
N ASN A 192 -11.08 -2.20 -13.11
CA ASN A 192 -9.74 -2.51 -13.62
C ASN A 192 -9.70 -3.88 -14.31
N PHE A 193 -10.29 -4.90 -13.70
CA PHE A 193 -10.27 -6.24 -14.29
C PHE A 193 -11.22 -6.41 -15.47
N ARG A 194 -12.40 -5.78 -15.42
CA ARG A 194 -13.30 -5.74 -16.59
C ARG A 194 -12.65 -5.02 -17.77
N GLN A 195 -11.92 -3.95 -17.56
CA GLN A 195 -11.16 -3.26 -18.61
C GLN A 195 -10.04 -4.15 -19.17
N GLN A 196 -9.27 -4.81 -18.31
CA GLN A 196 -8.21 -5.73 -18.73
C GLN A 196 -8.76 -6.91 -19.55
N VAL A 197 -9.89 -7.47 -19.15
CA VAL A 197 -10.55 -8.55 -19.92
C VAL A 197 -11.06 -8.03 -21.26
N TYR A 198 -11.72 -6.87 -21.26
CA TYR A 198 -12.24 -6.25 -22.49
C TYR A 198 -11.09 -5.97 -23.48
N ASP A 199 -10.00 -5.37 -23.02
CA ASP A 199 -8.86 -5.03 -23.85
C ASP A 199 -8.18 -6.31 -24.39
N ALA A 200 -7.99 -7.33 -23.57
CA ALA A 200 -7.44 -8.63 -23.96
C ALA A 200 -8.32 -9.32 -25.03
N TRP A 201 -9.64 -9.37 -24.80
CA TRP A 201 -10.57 -9.95 -25.77
C TRP A 201 -10.52 -9.24 -27.13
N LYS A 202 -10.42 -7.91 -27.09
CA LYS A 202 -10.31 -7.10 -28.32
C LYS A 202 -9.00 -7.39 -29.08
N GLU A 203 -7.89 -7.54 -28.35
CA GLU A 203 -6.59 -7.90 -28.93
C GLU A 203 -6.59 -9.32 -29.51
N GLU A 204 -7.32 -10.25 -28.89
CA GLU A 204 -7.53 -11.62 -29.36
C GLU A 204 -8.51 -11.71 -30.55
N GLY A 205 -9.13 -10.59 -30.97
CA GLY A 205 -10.11 -10.54 -32.05
C GLY A 205 -11.48 -11.09 -31.64
N ARG A 206 -11.78 -11.23 -30.37
CA ARG A 206 -13.12 -11.63 -29.89
C ARG A 206 -14.12 -10.48 -30.09
N ASP A 207 -15.36 -10.83 -30.28
CA ASP A 207 -16.44 -9.84 -30.39
C ASP A 207 -16.72 -9.19 -29.03
N VAL A 208 -16.45 -7.91 -28.91
CA VAL A 208 -16.76 -7.08 -27.76
C VAL A 208 -17.86 -6.05 -28.00
N SER A 209 -18.58 -6.17 -29.11
CA SER A 209 -19.60 -5.19 -29.52
C SER A 209 -20.79 -5.07 -28.54
N ALA A 210 -21.03 -6.10 -27.75
CA ALA A 210 -22.04 -6.09 -26.68
C ALA A 210 -21.66 -5.22 -25.48
N TYR A 211 -20.42 -4.75 -25.38
CA TYR A 211 -19.89 -4.03 -24.24
C TYR A 211 -19.45 -2.62 -24.59
N ASP A 212 -19.87 -1.66 -23.79
CA ASP A 212 -19.34 -0.30 -23.83
C ASP A 212 -18.19 -0.17 -22.80
N ARG A 213 -16.95 0.02 -23.30
CA ARG A 213 -15.75 0.14 -22.46
C ARG A 213 -15.84 1.27 -21.42
N ALA A 214 -16.60 2.34 -21.72
CA ALA A 214 -16.80 3.45 -20.78
C ALA A 214 -17.83 3.12 -19.68
N ARG A 215 -18.61 2.07 -19.84
CA ARG A 215 -19.73 1.71 -18.96
C ARG A 215 -19.59 0.32 -18.33
N LEU A 216 -18.39 -0.23 -18.25
CA LEU A 216 -18.17 -1.60 -17.72
C LEU A 216 -18.61 -1.81 -16.27
N MET A 217 -18.88 -0.74 -15.52
CA MET A 217 -19.46 -0.81 -14.16
C MET A 217 -20.99 -0.91 -14.15
N ALA A 218 -21.66 -0.90 -15.30
CA ALA A 218 -23.11 -1.01 -15.34
C ALA A 218 -23.56 -2.38 -14.81
N GLN A 219 -24.58 -2.39 -13.94
CA GLN A 219 -25.15 -3.61 -13.34
C GLN A 219 -25.64 -4.62 -14.40
N SER A 220 -26.04 -4.14 -15.58
CA SER A 220 -26.43 -5.02 -16.71
C SER A 220 -25.32 -5.96 -17.16
N TYR A 221 -24.07 -5.66 -16.83
CA TYR A 221 -22.92 -6.52 -17.17
C TYR A 221 -22.53 -7.49 -16.06
N ASP A 222 -23.13 -7.43 -14.85
CA ASP A 222 -22.70 -8.23 -13.70
C ASP A 222 -22.85 -9.75 -13.94
N ALA A 223 -23.80 -10.19 -14.76
CA ALA A 223 -24.00 -11.57 -15.14
C ALA A 223 -23.39 -11.95 -16.50
N SER A 224 -22.55 -11.11 -17.08
CA SER A 224 -21.93 -11.34 -18.39
C SER A 224 -20.70 -12.24 -18.30
N ASP A 225 -20.31 -12.85 -19.43
CA ASP A 225 -19.08 -13.64 -19.53
C ASP A 225 -17.85 -12.79 -19.23
N LEU A 226 -17.84 -11.51 -19.63
CA LEU A 226 -16.79 -10.55 -19.35
C LEU A 226 -16.61 -10.35 -17.83
N ALA A 227 -17.71 -10.15 -17.10
CA ALA A 227 -17.68 -9.98 -15.65
C ALA A 227 -17.24 -11.28 -14.96
N THR A 228 -17.72 -12.43 -15.42
CA THR A 228 -17.33 -13.74 -14.91
C THR A 228 -15.83 -13.97 -15.07
N GLU A 229 -15.25 -13.68 -16.23
CA GLU A 229 -13.81 -13.79 -16.45
C GLU A 229 -13.02 -12.80 -15.58
N ALA A 230 -13.50 -11.56 -15.44
CA ALA A 230 -12.87 -10.56 -14.57
C ALA A 230 -12.84 -11.02 -13.09
N ASP A 231 -13.95 -11.58 -12.59
CA ASP A 231 -14.03 -12.12 -11.22
C ASP A 231 -13.09 -13.31 -11.00
N LEU A 232 -12.94 -14.17 -12.00
CA LEU A 232 -11.95 -15.27 -11.96
C LEU A 232 -10.52 -14.73 -11.87
N ARG A 233 -10.19 -13.71 -12.64
CA ARG A 233 -8.87 -13.05 -12.60
C ARG A 233 -8.64 -12.34 -11.25
N ILE A 234 -9.65 -11.68 -10.68
CA ILE A 234 -9.56 -11.10 -9.32
C ILE A 234 -9.30 -12.20 -8.29
N ARG A 235 -10.04 -13.30 -8.35
CA ARG A 235 -9.87 -14.46 -7.44
C ARG A 235 -8.47 -15.04 -7.49
N SER A 236 -7.86 -15.09 -8.66
CA SER A 236 -6.53 -15.69 -8.85
C SER A 236 -5.38 -14.68 -8.68
N PHE A 237 -5.68 -13.38 -8.57
CA PHE A 237 -4.70 -12.30 -8.66
C PHE A 237 -3.48 -12.49 -7.75
N GLN A 238 -3.70 -12.75 -6.47
CA GLN A 238 -2.58 -12.89 -5.52
C GLN A 238 -1.65 -14.04 -5.91
N ARG A 239 -2.22 -15.20 -6.27
CA ARG A 239 -1.45 -16.37 -6.72
C ARG A 239 -0.68 -16.07 -8.00
N ASP A 240 -1.34 -15.48 -8.98
CA ASP A 240 -0.76 -15.26 -10.30
C ASP A 240 0.30 -14.13 -10.26
N ALA A 241 0.03 -13.08 -9.51
CA ALA A 241 1.00 -12.01 -9.24
C ALA A 241 2.22 -12.52 -8.45
N SER A 242 2.03 -13.39 -7.44
CA SER A 242 3.14 -14.02 -6.73
C SER A 242 4.02 -14.85 -7.65
N LYS A 243 3.41 -15.65 -8.54
CA LYS A 243 4.15 -16.49 -9.48
C LYS A 243 4.90 -15.66 -10.53
N ARG A 244 4.25 -14.63 -11.10
CA ARG A 244 4.81 -13.87 -12.22
C ARG A 244 5.77 -12.77 -11.76
N ALA A 245 5.40 -12.01 -10.73
CA ALA A 245 6.20 -10.88 -10.24
C ALA A 245 7.02 -11.23 -8.99
N GLY A 246 6.82 -12.42 -8.38
CA GLY A 246 7.52 -12.84 -7.17
C GLY A 246 7.15 -12.04 -5.95
N ILE A 247 5.87 -11.73 -5.81
CA ILE A 247 5.36 -11.09 -4.61
C ILE A 247 5.43 -12.09 -3.46
N PHE A 248 6.22 -11.74 -2.45
CA PHE A 248 6.46 -12.56 -1.26
C PHE A 248 5.38 -12.36 -0.20
N HIS A 249 4.87 -11.14 -0.06
CA HIS A 249 3.88 -10.77 0.93
C HIS A 249 2.81 -9.88 0.32
N HIS A 250 1.55 -10.29 0.44
CA HIS A 250 0.40 -9.48 0.08
C HIS A 250 -0.21 -8.86 1.34
N LEU A 251 -0.53 -7.59 1.28
CA LEU A 251 -1.29 -6.91 2.32
C LEU A 251 -2.50 -6.22 1.70
N ILE A 252 -3.49 -5.95 2.51
CA ILE A 252 -4.61 -5.07 2.16
C ILE A 252 -4.68 -3.97 3.21
N THR A 253 -4.65 -2.72 2.77
CA THR A 253 -4.76 -1.57 3.67
C THR A 253 -6.23 -1.30 4.00
N LEU A 254 -6.50 -0.88 5.26
CA LEU A 254 -7.84 -0.44 5.72
C LEU A 254 -8.98 -1.49 5.59
N PRO A 255 -8.76 -2.82 5.62
CA PRO A 255 -9.86 -3.77 5.43
C PRO A 255 -10.87 -3.67 6.58
N THR A 256 -10.40 -3.56 7.81
CA THR A 256 -11.26 -3.41 9.00
C THR A 256 -12.05 -2.10 8.99
N TYR A 257 -11.44 -1.00 8.51
CA TYR A 257 -12.13 0.27 8.34
C TYR A 257 -13.33 0.13 7.40
N HIS A 258 -13.13 -0.43 6.20
CA HIS A 258 -14.20 -0.58 5.21
C HIS A 258 -15.28 -1.57 5.67
N THR A 259 -14.91 -2.69 6.27
CA THR A 259 -15.87 -3.68 6.80
C THR A 259 -16.65 -3.10 7.97
N ALA A 260 -15.99 -2.41 8.91
CA ALA A 260 -16.66 -1.75 10.03
C ALA A 260 -17.61 -0.65 9.55
N ALA A 261 -17.20 0.19 8.61
CA ALA A 261 -18.03 1.26 8.05
C ALA A 261 -19.29 0.70 7.39
N LEU A 262 -19.14 -0.32 6.52
CA LEU A 262 -20.28 -0.96 5.85
C LEU A 262 -21.24 -1.62 6.85
N SER A 263 -20.69 -2.38 7.80
CA SER A 263 -21.50 -3.08 8.81
C SER A 263 -22.25 -2.11 9.72
N THR A 264 -21.57 -1.03 10.15
CA THR A 264 -22.17 0.01 10.99
C THR A 264 -23.27 0.78 10.26
N ASP A 265 -23.04 1.14 8.99
CA ASP A 265 -24.06 1.82 8.17
C ASP A 265 -25.30 0.93 7.99
N ASN A 266 -25.10 -0.34 7.66
CA ASN A 266 -26.21 -1.30 7.53
C ASN A 266 -26.97 -1.48 8.84
N LEU A 267 -26.27 -1.60 9.97
CA LEU A 267 -26.90 -1.70 11.29
C LEU A 267 -27.68 -0.43 11.61
N SER A 268 -27.10 0.75 11.41
CA SER A 268 -27.74 2.04 11.72
C SER A 268 -29.06 2.22 10.96
N LYS A 269 -29.07 1.92 9.66
CA LYS A 269 -30.26 2.02 8.81
C LYS A 269 -31.40 1.13 9.28
N ARG A 270 -31.10 -0.06 9.80
CA ARG A 270 -32.09 -1.03 10.27
C ARG A 270 -32.52 -0.75 11.71
N TYR A 271 -31.54 -0.48 12.60
CA TYR A 271 -31.77 -0.27 14.02
C TYR A 271 -32.59 1.00 14.30
N PHE A 272 -32.25 2.10 13.62
CA PHE A 272 -33.02 3.37 13.74
C PHE A 272 -34.25 3.46 12.82
N GLY A 273 -34.44 2.45 11.95
CA GLY A 273 -35.60 2.29 11.11
C GLY A 273 -36.71 1.49 11.83
N GLU A 274 -37.54 0.83 11.03
CA GLU A 274 -38.69 0.07 11.54
C GLU A 274 -38.32 -1.26 12.23
N GLU A 275 -37.12 -1.78 11.99
CA GLU A 275 -36.70 -3.10 12.52
C GLU A 275 -36.24 -3.05 13.98
N GLY A 276 -35.69 -1.92 14.45
CA GLY A 276 -35.21 -1.75 15.82
C GLY A 276 -34.21 -2.84 16.23
N MET A 277 -34.36 -3.41 17.43
CA MET A 277 -33.50 -4.52 17.91
C MET A 277 -33.54 -5.76 17.03
N LEU A 278 -34.63 -5.99 16.30
CA LEU A 278 -34.68 -7.14 15.38
C LEU A 278 -33.65 -7.00 14.26
N GLY A 279 -33.41 -5.79 13.78
CA GLY A 279 -32.37 -5.50 12.80
C GLY A 279 -30.98 -5.92 13.28
N TYR A 280 -30.64 -5.60 14.54
CA TYR A 280 -29.40 -6.07 15.16
C TYR A 280 -29.38 -7.60 15.30
N VAL A 281 -30.41 -8.18 15.86
CA VAL A 281 -30.47 -9.63 16.15
C VAL A 281 -30.34 -10.46 14.86
N GLN A 282 -31.06 -10.06 13.81
CA GLN A 282 -31.03 -10.82 12.54
C GLN A 282 -29.70 -10.67 11.79
N ASN A 283 -29.13 -9.48 11.77
CA ASN A 283 -27.99 -9.19 10.88
C ASN A 283 -26.64 -9.31 11.57
N VAL A 284 -26.61 -9.34 12.90
CA VAL A 284 -25.37 -9.47 13.67
C VAL A 284 -25.44 -10.72 14.54
N GLN A 285 -26.23 -10.71 15.60
CA GLN A 285 -26.16 -11.76 16.63
C GLN A 285 -26.43 -13.18 16.10
N ARG A 286 -27.49 -13.34 15.28
CA ARG A 286 -27.80 -14.66 14.69
C ARG A 286 -26.72 -15.13 13.71
N GLU A 287 -26.09 -14.19 12.98
CA GLU A 287 -25.00 -14.51 12.06
C GLU A 287 -23.72 -14.88 12.83
N GLU A 288 -23.39 -14.18 13.91
CA GLU A 288 -22.28 -14.54 14.78
C GLU A 288 -22.44 -15.96 15.35
N ILE A 289 -23.65 -16.29 15.82
CA ILE A 289 -23.94 -17.64 16.32
C ILE A 289 -23.80 -18.70 15.24
N ARG A 290 -24.39 -18.48 14.04
CA ARG A 290 -24.35 -19.44 12.93
C ARG A 290 -22.93 -19.69 12.43
N GLN A 291 -22.11 -18.64 12.41
CA GLN A 291 -20.73 -18.69 11.90
C GLN A 291 -19.71 -19.08 12.98
N GLY A 292 -20.15 -19.24 14.24
CA GLY A 292 -19.25 -19.55 15.36
C GLY A 292 -18.27 -18.42 15.68
N ILE A 293 -18.70 -17.16 15.51
CA ILE A 293 -17.85 -15.99 15.78
C ILE A 293 -17.70 -15.83 17.30
N ALA A 294 -16.46 -15.85 17.78
CA ALA A 294 -16.15 -15.82 19.20
C ALA A 294 -16.69 -14.58 19.94
N CYS A 295 -16.80 -13.46 19.25
CA CYS A 295 -17.23 -12.21 19.87
C CYS A 295 -18.73 -12.19 20.29
N VAL A 296 -19.55 -13.18 19.91
CA VAL A 296 -20.89 -13.37 20.49
C VAL A 296 -20.82 -13.57 22.01
N LYS A 297 -19.71 -14.14 22.50
CA LYS A 297 -19.35 -14.28 23.91
C LYS A 297 -18.28 -13.24 24.29
N HIS A 298 -18.53 -11.97 24.05
CA HIS A 298 -17.55 -10.90 24.19
C HIS A 298 -16.97 -10.76 25.59
N GLN A 299 -17.72 -11.10 26.66
CA GLN A 299 -17.19 -11.10 28.01
C GLN A 299 -16.07 -12.13 28.18
N ASN A 300 -16.31 -13.37 27.72
CA ASN A 300 -15.30 -14.45 27.75
C ASN A 300 -14.09 -14.07 26.88
N MET A 301 -14.35 -13.52 25.69
CA MET A 301 -13.30 -13.06 24.80
C MET A 301 -12.45 -11.94 25.44
N ALA A 302 -13.04 -11.10 26.28
CA ALA A 302 -12.37 -10.06 27.04
C ALA A 302 -11.70 -10.59 28.35
N GLY A 303 -11.76 -11.86 28.61
CA GLY A 303 -11.13 -12.49 29.79
C GLY A 303 -11.97 -12.44 31.07
N SER A 304 -13.30 -12.37 30.97
CA SER A 304 -14.18 -12.42 32.16
C SER A 304 -13.99 -13.68 32.99
N ASP A 305 -13.70 -14.82 32.34
CA ASP A 305 -13.46 -16.09 33.02
C ASP A 305 -12.26 -15.99 33.96
N ILE A 306 -11.16 -15.37 33.53
CA ILE A 306 -9.97 -15.14 34.34
C ILE A 306 -10.31 -14.28 35.57
N GLY A 307 -11.14 -13.23 35.35
CA GLY A 307 -11.61 -12.36 36.41
C GLY A 307 -12.51 -13.09 37.43
N ASP A 308 -13.35 -13.98 36.95
CA ASP A 308 -14.26 -14.77 37.77
C ASP A 308 -13.50 -15.86 38.54
N ASP A 309 -12.55 -16.56 37.92
CA ASP A 309 -11.64 -17.51 38.58
C ASP A 309 -10.85 -16.85 39.73
N HIS A 310 -10.35 -15.63 39.53
CA HIS A 310 -9.70 -14.86 40.57
C HIS A 310 -10.65 -14.55 41.73
N LYS A 311 -11.87 -14.10 41.46
CA LYS A 311 -12.86 -13.80 42.51
C LYS A 311 -13.22 -15.08 43.29
N GLU A 312 -13.44 -16.16 42.59
CA GLU A 312 -13.72 -17.46 43.21
C GLU A 312 -12.57 -17.92 44.12
N TYR A 313 -11.33 -17.80 43.65
CA TYR A 313 -10.14 -18.18 44.42
C TYR A 313 -10.01 -17.40 45.71
N PHE A 314 -10.23 -16.07 45.68
CA PHE A 314 -10.02 -15.22 46.85
C PHE A 314 -11.25 -15.06 47.74
N ALA A 315 -12.45 -15.17 47.24
CA ALA A 315 -13.70 -14.89 47.95
C ALA A 315 -14.69 -16.08 48.03
N GLY A 316 -14.36 -17.18 47.34
CA GLY A 316 -15.18 -18.37 47.26
C GLY A 316 -16.32 -18.25 46.22
N GLU A 317 -16.86 -19.39 45.84
CA GLU A 317 -17.92 -19.51 44.81
C GLU A 317 -19.16 -18.65 45.08
N ALA A 318 -19.48 -18.42 46.35
CA ALA A 318 -20.61 -17.60 46.77
C ALA A 318 -20.50 -16.13 46.30
N ALA A 319 -19.27 -15.60 46.10
CA ALA A 319 -19.06 -14.25 45.65
C ALA A 319 -19.52 -14.06 44.20
N LEU A 320 -19.43 -15.08 43.37
CA LEU A 320 -19.87 -15.07 41.96
C LEU A 320 -21.42 -15.11 41.85
N LYS A 321 -22.09 -15.60 42.89
CA LYS A 321 -23.54 -15.84 42.89
C LYS A 321 -24.33 -14.74 43.64
N ALA A 322 -23.66 -13.70 44.13
CA ALA A 322 -24.31 -12.64 44.96
C ALA A 322 -25.39 -11.86 44.20
N GLY A 323 -25.34 -11.80 42.88
CA GLY A 323 -26.35 -11.15 42.02
C GLY A 323 -27.47 -12.06 41.50
N GLY A 324 -27.53 -13.31 41.99
CA GLY A 324 -28.46 -14.35 41.52
C GLY A 324 -27.77 -15.42 40.69
N ALA A 325 -28.12 -16.68 40.95
CA ALA A 325 -27.57 -17.80 40.20
C ALA A 325 -27.97 -17.72 38.72
N HIS A 326 -26.98 -17.69 37.84
CA HIS A 326 -27.17 -17.93 36.40
C HIS A 326 -27.69 -16.77 35.53
N ASN A 327 -27.45 -15.50 35.89
CA ASN A 327 -27.90 -14.36 35.08
C ASN A 327 -27.45 -14.39 33.61
N THR A 328 -26.31 -15.00 33.30
CA THR A 328 -25.76 -15.09 31.93
C THR A 328 -25.46 -16.52 31.48
N MET A 329 -25.54 -17.52 32.37
CA MET A 329 -25.28 -18.91 32.02
C MET A 329 -26.32 -19.45 31.03
N GLY A 330 -25.86 -20.05 29.96
CA GLY A 330 -26.70 -20.69 28.94
C GLY A 330 -27.36 -19.78 27.93
N GLN A 331 -27.08 -18.47 27.94
CA GLN A 331 -27.66 -17.55 26.97
C GLN A 331 -27.07 -17.76 25.54
N PHE A 332 -25.81 -18.17 25.45
CA PHE A 332 -25.14 -18.42 24.17
C PHE A 332 -24.55 -19.84 24.06
N GLY A 333 -25.13 -20.78 24.75
CA GLY A 333 -24.91 -22.24 24.64
C GLY A 333 -23.63 -22.73 25.21
#